data_a1989c94dd30d017197565ba4b44746f
#
_entry.id   a1989c94dd30d017197565ba4b44746f
#
_cell.length_a   1.000
_cell.length_b   1.000
_cell.length_c   1.000
_cell.angle_alpha   90.00
_cell.angle_beta   90.00
_cell.angle_gamma   90.00
#
_symmetry.space_group_name_H-M   'P 1'
#
loop_
_entity.id
_entity.type
_entity.pdbx_description
1 polymer ?
#
loop_
_entity_poly.entity_id
_entity_poly.type
_entity_poly.pdbx_seq_one_letter_code
_entity_poly.pdbx_strand_id
1 'polypeptide(L)'
;MYPDSPQPASPQPTFLLFDETLESVELLPEVWSALQDFTKPDVILRANALDRLINLDAPRYSPVVAYIIVTKIADQNLELRARIIETLGNVLVQDNNGSQTPTEVRTSLHLYLSGFRTREIYAMLQVCAEYQTLDNHVVRLLNSCPYGGNHLIDILKDNKTPLEVRKQAASMIGKVGYLYTIPALERLVGRLETRLNGQKEMYFAVHGNSSDANLLPSIKDALRRLRAP
;
A
#
# COMPACT_ATOMS: atom_id res chain seq x y z
N MET A 1 10.96 -48.92 -45.82
CA MET A 1 11.95 -47.93 -45.34
C MET A 1 11.18 -46.62 -45.11
N TYR A 2 10.72 -46.38 -43.90
CA TYR A 2 9.99 -45.16 -43.52
C TYR A 2 11.01 -44.18 -42.90
N PRO A 3 11.01 -42.91 -43.29
CA PRO A 3 11.92 -41.95 -42.70
C PRO A 3 11.47 -41.58 -41.26
N ASP A 4 12.44 -41.58 -40.33
CA ASP A 4 12.29 -41.16 -38.95
C ASP A 4 11.70 -39.75 -38.82
N SER A 5 10.59 -39.66 -38.11
CA SER A 5 10.00 -38.39 -37.73
C SER A 5 10.85 -37.74 -36.65
N PRO A 6 11.21 -36.46 -36.75
CA PRO A 6 11.95 -35.76 -35.70
C PRO A 6 11.09 -35.67 -34.43
N GLN A 7 11.62 -36.21 -33.33
CA GLN A 7 11.01 -36.02 -32.00
C GLN A 7 10.96 -34.53 -31.65
N PRO A 8 9.83 -34.04 -31.09
CA PRO A 8 9.77 -32.66 -30.60
C PRO A 8 10.74 -32.53 -29.42
N ALA A 9 11.66 -31.56 -29.53
CA ALA A 9 12.55 -31.19 -28.45
C ALA A 9 11.72 -30.83 -27.21
N SER A 10 12.00 -31.50 -26.09
CA SER A 10 11.42 -31.16 -24.79
C SER A 10 11.71 -29.69 -24.49
N PRO A 11 10.72 -28.90 -24.03
CA PRO A 11 11.00 -27.54 -23.58
C PRO A 11 11.97 -27.60 -22.42
N GLN A 12 13.19 -27.14 -22.64
CA GLN A 12 14.14 -26.94 -21.56
C GLN A 12 13.57 -25.85 -20.65
N PRO A 13 13.58 -26.04 -19.31
CA PRO A 13 13.18 -24.98 -18.42
C PRO A 13 14.14 -23.82 -18.65
N THR A 14 13.61 -22.71 -19.14
CA THR A 14 14.34 -21.44 -19.22
C THR A 14 14.52 -20.99 -17.77
N PHE A 15 15.65 -21.37 -17.17
CA PHE A 15 16.09 -20.70 -15.95
C PHE A 15 16.23 -19.24 -16.31
N LEU A 16 15.39 -18.38 -15.70
CA LEU A 16 15.53 -16.94 -15.76
C LEU A 16 16.98 -16.65 -15.38
N LEU A 17 17.77 -16.17 -16.33
CA LEU A 17 19.10 -15.64 -16.07
C LEU A 17 18.89 -14.42 -15.16
N PHE A 18 19.06 -14.62 -13.85
CA PHE A 18 19.08 -13.54 -12.90
C PHE A 18 20.29 -12.67 -13.25
N ASP A 19 20.08 -11.38 -13.34
CA ASP A 19 21.15 -10.41 -13.52
C ASP A 19 22.19 -10.61 -12.41
N GLU A 20 23.48 -10.72 -12.76
CA GLU A 20 24.59 -11.01 -11.83
C GLU A 20 24.62 -10.04 -10.62
N THR A 21 24.04 -8.83 -10.77
CA THR A 21 23.93 -7.84 -9.69
C THR A 21 22.89 -8.18 -8.63
N LEU A 22 21.82 -8.93 -8.99
CA LEU A 22 20.77 -9.36 -8.05
C LEU A 22 21.25 -10.50 -7.15
N GLU A 23 22.06 -11.42 -7.70
CA GLU A 23 22.60 -12.56 -6.93
C GLU A 23 23.56 -12.11 -5.81
N SER A 24 24.26 -10.98 -6.00
CA SER A 24 25.32 -10.56 -5.06
C SER A 24 24.78 -10.10 -3.70
N VAL A 25 23.62 -9.42 -3.64
CA VAL A 25 23.05 -8.88 -2.38
C VAL A 25 22.43 -10.00 -1.54
N GLU A 26 21.77 -10.96 -2.17
CA GLU A 26 21.16 -12.10 -1.47
C GLU A 26 22.21 -13.08 -0.93
N LEU A 27 23.42 -13.08 -1.46
CA LEU A 27 24.53 -13.91 -0.95
C LEU A 27 25.21 -13.35 0.29
N LEU A 28 24.93 -12.08 0.67
CA LEU A 28 25.54 -11.49 1.85
C LEU A 28 24.98 -12.11 3.15
N PRO A 29 25.82 -12.73 4.00
CA PRO A 29 25.38 -13.31 5.28
C PRO A 29 24.68 -12.30 6.19
N GLU A 30 25.05 -11.02 6.07
CA GLU A 30 24.48 -9.90 6.82
C GLU A 30 23.00 -9.66 6.47
N VAL A 31 22.63 -9.82 5.20
CA VAL A 31 21.23 -9.73 4.74
C VAL A 31 20.39 -10.82 5.39
N TRP A 32 20.85 -12.06 5.38
CA TRP A 32 20.12 -13.18 6.00
C TRP A 32 20.02 -13.05 7.52
N SER A 33 21.09 -12.61 8.18
CA SER A 33 21.06 -12.30 9.61
C SER A 33 20.03 -11.21 9.92
N ALA A 34 19.97 -10.14 9.12
CA ALA A 34 18.99 -9.07 9.28
C ALA A 34 17.56 -9.58 9.02
N LEU A 35 17.34 -10.38 8.00
CA LEU A 35 16.00 -10.97 7.72
C LEU A 35 15.53 -11.87 8.87
N GLN A 36 16.42 -12.67 9.46
CA GLN A 36 16.07 -13.48 10.64
C GLN A 36 15.67 -12.61 11.82
N ASP A 37 16.40 -11.54 12.11
CA ASP A 37 16.06 -10.59 13.18
C ASP A 37 14.75 -9.84 12.89
N PHE A 38 14.47 -9.52 11.62
CA PHE A 38 13.24 -8.85 11.19
C PHE A 38 11.98 -9.69 11.39
N THR A 39 12.10 -11.01 11.50
CA THR A 39 10.97 -11.91 11.76
C THR A 39 10.70 -12.13 13.25
N LYS A 40 11.61 -11.71 14.14
CA LYS A 40 11.47 -11.91 15.59
C LYS A 40 10.33 -11.08 16.19
N PRO A 41 9.79 -11.50 17.35
CA PRO A 41 8.69 -10.79 18.01
C PRO A 41 9.13 -9.43 18.59
N ASP A 42 10.41 -9.26 18.93
CA ASP A 42 10.93 -8.03 19.52
C ASP A 42 10.95 -6.88 18.48
N VAL A 43 10.29 -5.78 18.82
CA VAL A 43 10.16 -4.59 17.98
C VAL A 43 11.51 -3.89 17.74
N ILE A 44 12.38 -3.85 18.75
CA ILE A 44 13.68 -3.19 18.64
C ILE A 44 14.58 -3.96 17.69
N LEU A 45 14.56 -5.30 17.80
CA LEU A 45 15.30 -6.15 16.87
C LEU A 45 14.80 -5.98 15.43
N ARG A 46 13.47 -5.92 15.22
CA ARG A 46 12.92 -5.70 13.87
C ARG A 46 13.28 -4.32 13.31
N ALA A 47 13.24 -3.27 14.14
CA ALA A 47 13.61 -1.92 13.71
C ALA A 47 15.09 -1.85 13.31
N ASN A 48 15.98 -2.38 14.14
CA ASN A 48 17.41 -2.44 13.83
C ASN A 48 17.73 -3.32 12.61
N ALA A 49 16.98 -4.40 12.43
CA ALA A 49 17.10 -5.25 11.26
C ALA A 49 16.71 -4.52 9.97
N LEU A 50 15.60 -3.76 10.01
CA LEU A 50 15.17 -2.93 8.88
C LEU A 50 16.26 -1.89 8.53
N ASP A 51 16.88 -1.26 9.54
CA ASP A 51 17.98 -0.31 9.32
C ASP A 51 19.17 -0.97 8.61
N ARG A 52 19.56 -2.16 9.04
CA ARG A 52 20.65 -2.91 8.38
C ARG A 52 20.30 -3.22 6.93
N LEU A 53 19.07 -3.66 6.64
CA LEU A 53 18.62 -3.95 5.27
C LEU A 53 18.61 -2.69 4.40
N ILE A 54 18.18 -1.54 4.95
CA ILE A 54 18.17 -0.25 4.25
C ILE A 54 19.61 0.21 3.97
N ASN A 55 20.52 0.12 4.95
CA ASN A 55 21.91 0.54 4.79
C ASN A 55 22.67 -0.30 3.73
N LEU A 56 22.25 -1.55 3.52
CA LEU A 56 22.77 -2.41 2.46
C LEU A 56 22.07 -2.19 1.11
N ASP A 57 21.10 -1.28 1.04
CA ASP A 57 20.20 -1.06 -0.09
C ASP A 57 19.50 -2.36 -0.57
N ALA A 58 19.45 -3.38 0.31
CA ALA A 58 18.96 -4.70 -0.02
C ALA A 58 17.48 -4.73 -0.50
N PRO A 59 16.55 -3.88 0.02
CA PRO A 59 15.18 -3.83 -0.48
C PRO A 59 15.06 -3.42 -1.95
N ARG A 60 16.06 -2.67 -2.47
CA ARG A 60 16.09 -2.21 -3.85
C ARG A 60 16.60 -3.28 -4.81
N TYR A 61 17.53 -4.12 -4.38
CA TYR A 61 18.20 -5.08 -5.26
C TYR A 61 17.73 -6.52 -5.09
N SER A 62 17.02 -6.87 -4.01
CA SER A 62 16.52 -8.22 -3.77
C SER A 62 14.98 -8.28 -3.74
N PRO A 63 14.35 -9.01 -4.68
CA PRO A 63 12.91 -9.29 -4.64
C PRO A 63 12.48 -10.00 -3.36
N VAL A 64 13.33 -10.89 -2.82
CA VAL A 64 13.06 -11.65 -1.59
C VAL A 64 13.05 -10.72 -0.37
N VAL A 65 14.03 -9.82 -0.26
CA VAL A 65 14.08 -8.84 0.83
C VAL A 65 12.86 -7.91 0.77
N ALA A 66 12.57 -7.35 -0.40
CA ALA A 66 11.41 -6.49 -0.61
C ALA A 66 10.10 -7.21 -0.25
N TYR A 67 9.95 -8.48 -0.65
CA TYR A 67 8.83 -9.33 -0.31
C TYR A 67 8.67 -9.53 1.21
N ILE A 68 9.75 -9.87 1.91
CA ILE A 68 9.71 -10.07 3.37
C ILE A 68 9.33 -8.77 4.09
N ILE A 69 9.88 -7.63 3.66
CA ILE A 69 9.54 -6.32 4.25
C ILE A 69 8.07 -6.00 4.06
N VAL A 70 7.52 -6.21 2.86
CA VAL A 70 6.11 -5.87 2.59
C VAL A 70 5.14 -6.76 3.37
N THR A 71 5.51 -7.99 3.75
CA THR A 71 4.67 -8.84 4.60
C THR A 71 4.43 -8.25 6.00
N LYS A 72 5.29 -7.33 6.43
CA LYS A 72 5.22 -6.65 7.73
C LYS A 72 4.54 -5.26 7.67
N ILE A 73 3.93 -4.90 6.56
CA ILE A 73 3.26 -3.59 6.39
C ILE A 73 2.12 -3.36 7.40
N ALA A 74 1.55 -4.41 7.95
CA ALA A 74 0.55 -4.37 9.01
C ALA A 74 1.11 -4.76 10.39
N ASP A 75 2.40 -4.48 10.66
CA ASP A 75 3.03 -4.70 11.97
C ASP A 75 2.26 -3.97 13.08
N GLN A 76 2.34 -4.45 14.32
CA GLN A 76 1.65 -3.83 15.46
C GLN A 76 2.25 -2.48 15.83
N ASN A 77 3.55 -2.30 15.63
CA ASN A 77 4.25 -1.05 15.92
C ASN A 77 4.08 -0.04 14.79
N LEU A 78 3.50 1.14 15.13
CA LEU A 78 3.15 2.17 14.15
C LEU A 78 4.40 2.81 13.51
N GLU A 79 5.45 3.04 14.29
CA GLU A 79 6.69 3.64 13.82
C GLU A 79 7.42 2.69 12.84
N LEU A 80 7.48 1.41 13.17
CA LEU A 80 8.04 0.40 12.26
C LEU A 80 7.24 0.33 10.95
N ARG A 81 5.90 0.39 11.02
CA ARG A 81 5.05 0.47 9.81
C ARG A 81 5.38 1.70 8.96
N ALA A 82 5.55 2.85 9.60
CA ALA A 82 5.89 4.10 8.90
C ALA A 82 7.20 3.94 8.11
N ARG A 83 8.23 3.38 8.73
CA ARG A 83 9.52 3.12 8.10
C ARG A 83 9.44 2.07 6.97
N ILE A 84 8.65 1.02 7.15
CA ILE A 84 8.38 0.02 6.10
C ILE A 84 7.73 0.69 4.88
N ILE A 85 6.70 1.51 5.10
CA ILE A 85 5.98 2.23 4.03
C ILE A 85 6.91 3.18 3.29
N GLU A 86 7.73 3.92 4.01
CA GLU A 86 8.73 4.82 3.44
C GLU A 86 9.75 4.05 2.57
N THR A 87 10.31 2.97 3.10
CA THR A 87 11.27 2.11 2.39
C THR A 87 10.67 1.56 1.10
N LEU A 88 9.49 0.93 1.17
CA LEU A 88 8.83 0.36 0.00
C LEU A 88 8.40 1.44 -1.01
N GLY A 89 7.92 2.58 -0.52
CA GLY A 89 7.57 3.73 -1.37
C GLY A 89 8.79 4.29 -2.11
N ASN A 90 9.97 4.27 -1.49
CA ASN A 90 11.23 4.67 -2.13
C ASN A 90 11.70 3.65 -3.17
N VAL A 91 11.54 2.35 -2.92
CA VAL A 91 11.83 1.28 -3.91
C VAL A 91 10.98 1.45 -5.17
N LEU A 92 9.74 1.95 -5.05
CA LEU A 92 8.83 2.17 -6.18
C LEU A 92 9.03 3.54 -6.88
N VAL A 93 9.91 4.41 -6.39
CA VAL A 93 10.21 5.68 -7.07
C VAL A 93 10.89 5.37 -8.41
N GLN A 94 10.39 6.01 -9.46
CA GLN A 94 11.07 6.08 -10.76
C GLN A 94 11.97 7.32 -10.74
N ASP A 95 13.23 7.16 -10.40
CA ASP A 95 14.18 8.27 -10.46
C ASP A 95 14.62 8.53 -11.90
N ASN A 96 14.48 9.78 -12.34
CA ASN A 96 15.02 10.26 -13.62
C ASN A 96 16.56 10.25 -13.65
N ASN A 97 17.22 9.99 -12.51
CA ASN A 97 18.66 10.10 -12.31
C ASN A 97 19.43 8.78 -12.38
N GLY A 98 18.85 7.71 -12.94
CA GLY A 98 19.63 6.52 -13.32
C GLY A 98 19.81 5.44 -12.24
N SER A 99 19.45 5.66 -10.99
CA SER A 99 19.41 4.59 -9.96
C SER A 99 18.03 3.94 -9.95
N GLN A 100 17.74 3.16 -10.98
CA GLN A 100 16.43 2.50 -11.10
C GLN A 100 16.46 1.18 -10.31
N THR A 101 15.40 0.97 -9.50
CA THR A 101 15.13 -0.37 -8.94
C THR A 101 14.94 -1.36 -10.10
N PRO A 102 15.59 -2.52 -10.08
CA PRO A 102 15.44 -3.57 -11.08
C PRO A 102 13.98 -3.93 -11.34
N THR A 103 13.67 -4.26 -12.59
CA THR A 103 12.30 -4.58 -13.01
C THR A 103 11.72 -5.75 -12.24
N GLU A 104 12.55 -6.74 -11.91
CA GLU A 104 12.20 -7.95 -11.17
C GLU A 104 11.68 -7.61 -9.77
N VAL A 105 12.37 -6.72 -9.05
CA VAL A 105 11.97 -6.25 -7.71
C VAL A 105 10.64 -5.50 -7.80
N ARG A 106 10.51 -4.58 -8.76
CA ARG A 106 9.27 -3.82 -8.95
C ARG A 106 8.10 -4.72 -9.31
N THR A 107 8.31 -5.68 -10.23
CA THR A 107 7.27 -6.63 -10.64
C THR A 107 6.81 -7.49 -9.46
N SER A 108 7.74 -8.01 -8.67
CA SER A 108 7.44 -8.79 -7.47
C SER A 108 6.66 -7.98 -6.44
N LEU A 109 7.05 -6.72 -6.21
CA LEU A 109 6.32 -5.82 -5.32
C LEU A 109 4.92 -5.51 -5.84
N HIS A 110 4.76 -5.18 -7.12
CA HIS A 110 3.45 -4.91 -7.72
C HIS A 110 2.53 -6.13 -7.60
N LEU A 111 3.04 -7.32 -7.86
CA LEU A 111 2.28 -8.57 -7.72
C LEU A 111 1.78 -8.76 -6.30
N TYR A 112 2.65 -8.56 -5.30
CA TYR A 112 2.27 -8.73 -3.90
C TYR A 112 1.29 -7.65 -3.43
N LEU A 113 1.55 -6.38 -3.77
CA LEU A 113 0.69 -5.24 -3.42
C LEU A 113 -0.70 -5.36 -4.06
N SER A 114 -0.80 -5.95 -5.25
CA SER A 114 -2.10 -6.19 -5.91
C SER A 114 -3.02 -7.11 -5.11
N GLY A 115 -2.46 -7.94 -4.25
CA GLY A 115 -3.19 -8.84 -3.35
C GLY A 115 -3.61 -8.21 -2.01
N PHE A 116 -3.30 -6.94 -1.75
CA PHE A 116 -3.64 -6.27 -0.50
C PHE A 116 -5.13 -6.23 -0.26
N ARG A 117 -5.49 -6.42 1.02
CA ARG A 117 -6.85 -6.43 1.52
C ARG A 117 -7.09 -5.26 2.49
N THR A 118 -8.29 -5.19 3.00
CA THR A 118 -8.71 -4.13 3.95
C THR A 118 -7.75 -3.98 5.13
N ARG A 119 -7.17 -5.07 5.64
CA ARG A 119 -6.24 -5.05 6.78
C ARG A 119 -4.97 -4.24 6.48
N GLU A 120 -4.30 -4.56 5.38
CA GLU A 120 -3.05 -3.91 4.98
C GLU A 120 -3.30 -2.45 4.62
N ILE A 121 -4.38 -2.18 3.88
CA ILE A 121 -4.78 -0.81 3.50
C ILE A 121 -5.14 0.00 4.75
N TYR A 122 -5.89 -0.58 5.69
CA TYR A 122 -6.20 0.09 6.96
C TYR A 122 -4.93 0.44 7.75
N ALA A 123 -3.97 -0.48 7.81
CA ALA A 123 -2.69 -0.24 8.49
C ALA A 123 -1.90 0.92 7.85
N MET A 124 -1.90 1.04 6.51
CA MET A 124 -1.30 2.18 5.81
C MET A 124 -2.03 3.51 6.12
N LEU A 125 -3.36 3.49 6.16
CA LEU A 125 -4.14 4.69 6.50
C LEU A 125 -3.92 5.16 7.94
N GLN A 126 -3.72 4.24 8.89
CA GLN A 126 -3.35 4.61 10.26
C GLN A 126 -2.01 5.36 10.30
N VAL A 127 -1.04 4.93 9.49
CA VAL A 127 0.25 5.63 9.37
C VAL A 127 0.06 7.02 8.77
N CYS A 128 -0.74 7.16 7.71
CA CYS A 128 -1.02 8.48 7.11
C CYS A 128 -1.78 9.42 8.05
N ALA A 129 -2.64 8.88 8.93
CA ALA A 129 -3.35 9.70 9.91
C ALA A 129 -2.39 10.35 10.94
N GLU A 130 -1.27 9.70 11.24
CA GLU A 130 -0.25 10.19 12.17
C GLU A 130 0.89 10.91 11.45
N TYR A 131 1.34 10.38 10.30
CA TYR A 131 2.50 10.86 9.54
C TYR A 131 2.08 11.29 8.13
N GLN A 132 1.55 12.52 8.00
CA GLN A 132 1.07 13.05 6.71
C GLN A 132 2.16 13.14 5.63
N THR A 133 3.43 13.21 6.01
CA THR A 133 4.58 13.20 5.10
C THR A 133 4.67 11.92 4.25
N LEU A 134 4.08 10.82 4.73
CA LEU A 134 4.10 9.53 4.06
C LEU A 134 2.96 9.32 3.03
N ASP A 135 2.08 10.28 2.89
CA ASP A 135 0.95 10.20 1.96
C ASP A 135 1.37 9.81 0.54
N ASN A 136 2.44 10.41 0.02
CA ASN A 136 2.93 10.12 -1.32
C ASN A 136 3.48 8.68 -1.45
N HIS A 137 4.10 8.14 -0.40
CA HIS A 137 4.56 6.74 -0.39
C HIS A 137 3.36 5.79 -0.40
N VAL A 138 2.33 6.06 0.41
CA VAL A 138 1.10 5.26 0.42
C VAL A 138 0.37 5.33 -0.93
N VAL A 139 0.30 6.51 -1.57
CA VAL A 139 -0.27 6.64 -2.92
C VAL A 139 0.47 5.74 -3.92
N ARG A 140 1.82 5.71 -3.89
CA ARG A 140 2.60 4.83 -4.78
C ARG A 140 2.28 3.35 -4.55
N LEU A 141 2.20 2.92 -3.27
CA LEU A 141 1.83 1.54 -2.94
C LEU A 141 0.41 1.20 -3.41
N LEU A 142 -0.55 2.10 -3.19
CA LEU A 142 -1.94 1.93 -3.59
C LEU A 142 -2.13 1.92 -5.11
N ASN A 143 -1.28 2.60 -5.89
CA ASN A 143 -1.30 2.53 -7.35
C ASN A 143 -1.08 1.09 -7.88
N SER A 144 -0.45 0.24 -7.08
CA SER A 144 -0.28 -1.19 -7.39
C SER A 144 -1.47 -2.06 -6.94
N CYS A 145 -2.50 -1.46 -6.32
CA CYS A 145 -3.66 -2.16 -5.75
C CYS A 145 -4.91 -1.88 -6.60
N PRO A 146 -5.21 -2.63 -7.65
CA PRO A 146 -6.33 -2.34 -8.57
C PRO A 146 -7.68 -2.31 -7.86
N TYR A 147 -7.85 -3.10 -6.80
CA TYR A 147 -9.08 -3.14 -5.98
C TYR A 147 -9.00 -2.30 -4.70
N GLY A 148 -7.92 -1.54 -4.53
CA GLY A 148 -7.69 -0.72 -3.33
C GLY A 148 -8.83 0.25 -3.03
N GLY A 149 -9.43 0.84 -4.05
CA GLY A 149 -10.57 1.76 -3.89
C GLY A 149 -11.79 1.10 -3.25
N ASN A 150 -12.08 -0.18 -3.49
CA ASN A 150 -13.18 -0.89 -2.84
C ASN A 150 -12.93 -1.01 -1.33
N HIS A 151 -11.72 -1.41 -0.94
CA HIS A 151 -11.33 -1.51 0.47
C HIS A 151 -11.34 -0.14 1.16
N LEU A 152 -10.89 0.92 0.46
CA LEU A 152 -10.98 2.29 0.97
C LEU A 152 -12.43 2.75 1.18
N ILE A 153 -13.34 2.41 0.27
CA ILE A 153 -14.78 2.68 0.42
C ILE A 153 -15.37 1.91 1.61
N ASP A 154 -14.96 0.68 1.85
CA ASP A 154 -15.43 -0.11 2.99
C ASP A 154 -14.97 0.50 4.31
N ILE A 155 -13.69 0.88 4.40
CA ILE A 155 -13.13 1.60 5.57
C ILE A 155 -13.85 2.93 5.79
N LEU A 156 -14.10 3.69 4.71
CA LEU A 156 -14.77 4.98 4.76
C LEU A 156 -16.20 4.86 5.29
N LYS A 157 -16.92 3.78 4.97
CA LYS A 157 -18.30 3.52 5.40
C LYS A 157 -18.40 2.97 6.83
N ASP A 158 -17.33 2.36 7.34
CA ASP A 158 -17.36 1.73 8.67
C ASP A 158 -17.33 2.78 9.77
N ASN A 159 -18.45 2.91 10.47
CA ASN A 159 -18.60 3.86 11.58
C ASN A 159 -17.76 3.50 12.83
N LYS A 160 -17.23 2.27 12.91
CA LYS A 160 -16.33 1.85 14.00
C LYS A 160 -14.88 2.31 13.74
N THR A 161 -14.57 2.63 12.50
CA THR A 161 -13.27 3.16 12.11
C THR A 161 -13.11 4.61 12.61
N PRO A 162 -11.97 4.97 13.23
CA PRO A 162 -11.68 6.33 13.68
C PRO A 162 -11.85 7.36 12.57
N LEU A 163 -12.36 8.55 12.91
CA LEU A 163 -12.66 9.60 11.93
C LEU A 163 -11.46 9.98 11.08
N GLU A 164 -10.27 10.11 11.67
CA GLU A 164 -9.07 10.51 10.94
C GLU A 164 -8.66 9.47 9.90
N VAL A 165 -8.78 8.18 10.21
CA VAL A 165 -8.52 7.09 9.24
C VAL A 165 -9.55 7.12 8.10
N ARG A 166 -10.84 7.42 8.40
CA ARG A 166 -11.89 7.59 7.38
C ARG A 166 -11.61 8.80 6.48
N LYS A 167 -11.14 9.91 7.04
CA LYS A 167 -10.72 11.08 6.25
C LYS A 167 -9.54 10.74 5.35
N GLN A 168 -8.57 9.99 5.84
CA GLN A 168 -7.45 9.53 5.04
C GLN A 168 -7.89 8.58 3.92
N ALA A 169 -8.85 7.68 4.18
CA ALA A 169 -9.42 6.84 3.12
C ALA A 169 -10.03 7.69 1.98
N ALA A 170 -10.81 8.72 2.31
CA ALA A 170 -11.35 9.63 1.31
C ALA A 170 -10.24 10.37 0.54
N SER A 171 -9.23 10.89 1.25
CA SER A 171 -8.08 11.58 0.66
C SER A 171 -7.33 10.68 -0.32
N MET A 172 -7.04 9.42 0.07
CA MET A 172 -6.32 8.45 -0.76
C MET A 172 -7.10 8.06 -2.02
N ILE A 173 -8.42 7.89 -1.93
CA ILE A 173 -9.27 7.67 -3.11
C ILE A 173 -9.06 8.78 -4.15
N GLY A 174 -9.08 10.03 -3.71
CA GLY A 174 -8.89 11.17 -4.60
C GLY A 174 -7.46 11.32 -5.13
N LYS A 175 -6.43 11.02 -4.31
CA LYS A 175 -5.01 11.12 -4.69
C LYS A 175 -4.57 10.02 -5.66
N VAL A 176 -5.06 8.79 -5.46
CA VAL A 176 -4.76 7.63 -6.33
C VAL A 176 -5.56 7.69 -7.63
N GLY A 177 -6.75 8.31 -7.62
CA GLY A 177 -7.57 8.44 -8.83
C GLY A 177 -8.46 7.23 -9.11
N TYR A 178 -9.01 6.57 -8.10
CA TYR A 178 -9.90 5.42 -8.29
C TYR A 178 -11.27 5.83 -8.84
N LEU A 179 -11.36 6.13 -10.13
CA LEU A 179 -12.56 6.64 -10.80
C LEU A 179 -13.80 5.78 -10.59
N TYR A 180 -13.66 4.47 -10.53
CA TYR A 180 -14.77 3.53 -10.33
C TYR A 180 -15.45 3.67 -8.96
N THR A 181 -14.86 4.41 -8.02
CA THR A 181 -15.45 4.66 -6.70
C THR A 181 -16.43 5.83 -6.68
N ILE A 182 -16.49 6.66 -7.73
CA ILE A 182 -17.33 7.85 -7.81
C ILE A 182 -18.80 7.55 -7.42
N PRO A 183 -19.48 6.52 -7.98
CA PRO A 183 -20.88 6.27 -7.63
C PRO A 183 -21.09 5.88 -6.16
N ALA A 184 -20.08 5.27 -5.53
CA ALA A 184 -20.14 4.91 -4.11
C ALA A 184 -19.96 6.14 -3.21
N LEU A 185 -19.06 7.06 -3.56
CA LEU A 185 -18.86 8.32 -2.86
C LEU A 185 -20.08 9.24 -2.96
N GLU A 186 -20.69 9.36 -4.15
CA GLU A 186 -21.90 10.16 -4.35
C GLU A 186 -23.07 9.68 -3.48
N ARG A 187 -23.29 8.36 -3.45
CA ARG A 187 -24.31 7.76 -2.56
C ARG A 187 -24.01 8.01 -1.08
N LEU A 188 -22.73 8.03 -0.70
CA LEU A 188 -22.33 8.32 0.67
C LEU A 188 -22.58 9.79 1.01
N VAL A 189 -22.20 10.73 0.13
CA VAL A 189 -22.49 12.16 0.29
C VAL A 189 -23.98 12.40 0.48
N GLY A 190 -24.84 11.86 -0.41
CA GLY A 190 -26.30 12.02 -0.30
C GLY A 190 -26.85 11.53 1.03
N ARG A 191 -26.38 10.37 1.53
CA ARG A 191 -26.79 9.85 2.83
C ARG A 191 -26.34 10.75 4.01
N LEU A 192 -25.12 11.26 3.96
CA LEU A 192 -24.61 12.14 5.01
C LEU A 192 -25.35 13.49 5.02
N GLU A 193 -25.60 14.08 3.86
CA GLU A 193 -26.37 15.32 3.73
C GLU A 193 -27.80 15.16 4.24
N THR A 194 -28.49 14.06 3.87
CA THR A 194 -29.84 13.77 4.37
C THR A 194 -29.88 13.65 5.89
N ARG A 195 -28.90 12.97 6.49
CA ARG A 195 -28.78 12.86 7.95
C ARG A 195 -28.53 14.21 8.61
N LEU A 196 -27.62 15.01 8.09
CA LEU A 196 -27.28 16.33 8.64
C LEU A 196 -28.44 17.31 8.54
N ASN A 197 -29.22 17.26 7.43
CA ASN A 197 -30.41 18.10 7.28
C ASN A 197 -31.54 17.66 8.19
N GLY A 198 -31.83 16.35 8.28
CA GLY A 198 -32.83 15.84 9.21
C GLY A 198 -32.51 16.10 10.68
N GLN A 199 -31.21 16.16 11.06
CA GLN A 199 -30.79 16.52 12.41
C GLN A 199 -30.98 18.01 12.72
N LYS A 200 -30.86 18.89 11.74
CA LYS A 200 -31.14 20.34 11.89
C LYS A 200 -32.61 20.64 12.13
N GLU A 201 -33.49 19.81 11.61
CA GLU A 201 -34.94 19.96 11.79
C GLU A 201 -35.45 19.44 13.15
N MET A 202 -34.68 18.56 13.83
CA MET A 202 -34.98 18.07 15.16
C MET A 202 -34.33 18.95 16.23
N TYR A 203 -35.03 19.94 16.73
CA TYR A 203 -34.61 20.92 17.75
C TYR A 203 -34.12 20.31 19.08
N PHE A 204 -34.35 19.00 19.31
CA PHE A 204 -33.98 18.26 20.52
C PHE A 204 -32.94 17.14 20.31
N ALA A 205 -32.35 17.02 19.12
CA ALA A 205 -31.31 16.01 18.91
C ALA A 205 -30.04 16.45 19.66
N VAL A 206 -29.82 15.85 20.81
CA VAL A 206 -28.53 15.85 21.52
C VAL A 206 -27.44 15.64 20.49
N HIS A 207 -26.51 16.58 20.37
CA HIS A 207 -25.30 16.61 19.55
C HIS A 207 -25.03 15.35 18.73
N GLY A 208 -25.83 15.16 17.66
CA GLY A 208 -25.71 14.02 16.77
C GLY A 208 -24.38 14.09 16.00
N ASN A 209 -23.63 13.06 16.11
CA ASN A 209 -22.41 12.67 15.39
C ASN A 209 -21.71 13.80 14.61
N SER A 210 -20.93 14.61 15.31
CA SER A 210 -20.00 15.59 14.73
C SER A 210 -19.04 14.92 13.69
N SER A 211 -18.89 13.62 13.78
CA SER A 211 -18.08 12.80 12.90
C SER A 211 -18.55 12.84 11.43
N ASP A 212 -19.87 12.77 11.17
CA ASP A 212 -20.43 12.81 9.81
C ASP A 212 -20.25 14.20 9.17
N ALA A 213 -20.46 15.27 9.96
CA ALA A 213 -20.23 16.63 9.51
C ALA A 213 -18.76 16.89 9.13
N ASN A 214 -17.82 16.31 9.90
CA ASN A 214 -16.38 16.45 9.69
C ASN A 214 -15.86 15.58 8.55
N LEU A 215 -16.57 14.52 8.15
CA LEU A 215 -16.19 13.62 7.07
C LEU A 215 -16.63 14.13 5.68
N LEU A 216 -17.77 14.80 5.62
CA LEU A 216 -18.39 15.26 4.37
C LEU A 216 -17.46 16.14 3.50
N PRO A 217 -16.70 17.11 4.06
CA PRO A 217 -15.75 17.91 3.27
C PRO A 217 -14.68 17.05 2.60
N SER A 218 -14.11 16.06 3.31
CA SER A 218 -13.07 15.17 2.78
C SER A 218 -13.57 14.34 1.60
N ILE A 219 -14.83 13.84 1.66
CA ILE A 219 -15.42 13.08 0.56
C ILE A 219 -15.72 13.98 -0.64
N LYS A 220 -16.19 15.20 -0.42
CA LYS A 220 -16.43 16.17 -1.50
C LYS A 220 -15.12 16.58 -2.18
N ASP A 221 -14.02 16.75 -1.42
CA ASP A 221 -12.70 17.01 -1.98
C ASP A 221 -12.20 15.83 -2.84
N ALA A 222 -12.36 14.61 -2.38
CA ALA A 222 -12.03 13.41 -3.16
C ALA A 222 -12.82 13.37 -4.49
N LEU A 223 -14.14 13.60 -4.44
CA LEU A 223 -14.96 13.66 -5.66
C LEU A 223 -14.52 14.78 -6.61
N ARG A 224 -14.17 15.95 -6.07
CA ARG A 224 -13.67 17.06 -6.88
C ARG A 224 -12.38 16.67 -7.60
N ARG A 225 -11.44 16.01 -6.92
CA ARG A 225 -10.18 15.54 -7.51
C ARG A 225 -10.41 14.47 -8.58
N LEU A 226 -11.33 13.53 -8.35
CA LEU A 226 -11.66 12.47 -9.31
C LEU A 226 -12.37 12.99 -10.57
N ARG A 227 -13.03 14.15 -10.50
CA ARG A 227 -13.70 14.81 -11.61
C ARG A 227 -12.89 15.89 -12.30
N ALA A 228 -11.77 16.28 -11.68
CA ALA A 228 -10.85 17.21 -12.33
C ALA A 228 -10.23 16.54 -13.56
N PRO A 229 -10.16 17.24 -14.71
CA PRO A 229 -9.61 16.72 -15.95
C PRO A 229 -8.09 16.53 -15.86
#